data_83b0a447e2064c819cbca923742fca2e
#
_entry.id   83b0a447e2064c819cbca923742fca2e
#
_cell.length_a   1.000
_cell.length_b   1.000
_cell.length_c   1.000
_cell.angle_alpha   90.00
_cell.angle_beta   90.00
_cell.angle_gamma   90.00
#
_symmetry.space_group_name_H-M   'P 1'
#
loop_
_entity.id
_entity.type
_entity.pdbx_description
1 polymer ?
#
loop_
_entity_poly.entity_id
_entity_poly.type
_entity_poly.pdbx_seq_one_letter_code
_entity_poly.pdbx_strand_id
1 'polypeptide(L)'
;PKKFVSNYAITGLYFFDNKVVNYAKKLKPSKRGEIEITDILNFYNNNGNLYYEQIGRGAIWSDAGKIEDMTNVSSFVQSVEKVQSIKIACLEEIALAKKWINKKTILKNINFYGNCDYSNYLKNL
;
A
#
# COMPACT_ATOMS: atom_id res chain seq x y z
N PRO A 1 5.94 -15.20 -15.53
CA PRO A 1 6.97 -15.80 -16.39
C PRO A 1 6.54 -17.17 -16.85
N LYS A 2 6.87 -17.52 -18.09
CA LYS A 2 6.59 -18.87 -18.65
C LYS A 2 7.42 -19.98 -17.97
N LYS A 3 8.47 -19.61 -17.25
CA LYS A 3 9.34 -20.49 -16.48
C LYS A 3 9.39 -19.99 -15.04
N PHE A 4 9.25 -20.88 -14.09
CA PHE A 4 9.42 -20.60 -12.68
C PHE A 4 10.85 -20.07 -12.41
N VAL A 5 10.96 -18.94 -11.71
CA VAL A 5 12.24 -18.28 -11.45
C VAL A 5 12.54 -18.25 -9.96
N SER A 6 11.54 -17.97 -9.13
CA SER A 6 11.74 -17.77 -7.68
C SER A 6 10.43 -17.98 -6.91
N ASN A 7 10.54 -18.37 -5.65
CA ASN A 7 9.43 -18.36 -4.67
C ASN A 7 9.10 -16.95 -4.17
N TYR A 8 9.91 -15.97 -4.50
CA TYR A 8 9.68 -14.58 -4.11
C TYR A 8 8.96 -13.83 -5.21
N ALA A 9 8.00 -13.00 -4.83
CA ALA A 9 7.29 -12.08 -5.71
C ALA A 9 7.49 -10.64 -5.26
N ILE A 10 7.59 -9.73 -6.22
CA ILE A 10 7.63 -8.29 -5.94
C ILE A 10 6.20 -7.81 -5.78
N THR A 11 5.89 -7.15 -4.65
CA THR A 11 4.53 -6.76 -4.26
C THR A 11 4.10 -5.45 -4.88
N GLY A 12 4.72 -4.75 -5.64
CA GLY A 12 4.27 -3.48 -6.22
C GLY A 12 4.36 -2.28 -5.29
N LEU A 13 5.05 -2.39 -4.16
CA LEU A 13 5.37 -1.27 -3.27
C LEU A 13 6.81 -0.82 -3.50
N TYR A 14 6.99 0.40 -4.03
CA TYR A 14 8.28 0.90 -4.46
C TYR A 14 8.58 2.26 -3.85
N PHE A 15 9.84 2.46 -3.45
CA PHE A 15 10.37 3.74 -3.00
C PHE A 15 11.56 4.12 -3.89
N PHE A 16 11.47 5.25 -4.55
CA PHE A 16 12.51 5.73 -5.46
C PHE A 16 13.00 7.12 -5.07
N ASP A 17 14.24 7.42 -5.42
CA ASP A 17 14.74 8.79 -5.42
C ASP A 17 14.17 9.60 -6.62
N ASN A 18 14.40 10.89 -6.63
CA ASN A 18 13.91 11.78 -7.69
C ASN A 18 14.45 11.46 -9.09
N LYS A 19 15.51 10.66 -9.22
CA LYS A 19 16.09 10.27 -10.51
C LYS A 19 15.15 9.34 -11.28
N VAL A 20 14.26 8.64 -10.60
CA VAL A 20 13.27 7.75 -11.23
C VAL A 20 12.47 8.45 -12.32
N VAL A 21 12.15 9.72 -12.15
CA VAL A 21 11.39 10.50 -13.13
C VAL A 21 12.15 10.60 -14.48
N ASN A 22 13.46 10.79 -14.40
CA ASN A 22 14.30 10.89 -15.60
C ASN A 22 14.50 9.53 -16.28
N TYR A 23 14.50 8.44 -15.51
CA TYR A 23 14.57 7.08 -16.05
C TYR A 23 13.24 6.68 -16.69
N ALA A 24 12.13 6.93 -16.00
CA ALA A 24 10.80 6.63 -16.51
C ALA A 24 10.50 7.30 -17.85
N LYS A 25 10.93 8.56 -18.03
CA LYS A 25 10.79 9.30 -19.30
C LYS A 25 11.55 8.67 -20.49
N LYS A 26 12.55 7.85 -20.24
CA LYS A 26 13.38 7.21 -21.26
C LYS A 26 12.92 5.79 -21.62
N LEU A 27 11.99 5.23 -20.83
CA LEU A 27 11.49 3.90 -21.08
C LEU A 27 10.68 3.83 -22.38
N LYS A 28 10.77 2.69 -23.02
CA LYS A 28 9.97 2.37 -24.20
C LYS A 28 8.96 1.29 -23.85
N PRO A 29 7.79 1.27 -24.49
CA PRO A 29 6.82 0.21 -24.30
C PRO A 29 7.44 -1.17 -24.59
N SER A 30 7.08 -2.14 -23.78
CA SER A 30 7.42 -3.56 -23.94
C SER A 30 6.70 -4.15 -25.16
N LYS A 31 6.94 -5.44 -25.46
CA LYS A 31 6.18 -6.17 -26.50
C LYS A 31 4.67 -6.24 -26.21
N ARG A 32 4.25 -5.94 -24.97
CA ARG A 32 2.84 -5.85 -24.57
C ARG A 32 2.24 -4.46 -24.82
N GLY A 33 3.03 -3.49 -25.25
CA GLY A 33 2.61 -2.10 -25.42
C GLY A 33 2.60 -1.28 -24.12
N GLU A 34 3.11 -1.82 -23.00
CA GLU A 34 3.10 -1.19 -21.68
C GLU A 34 4.52 -0.77 -21.25
N ILE A 35 4.61 0.31 -20.49
CA ILE A 35 5.85 0.71 -19.81
C ILE A 35 5.96 -0.11 -18.53
N GLU A 36 7.01 -0.92 -18.44
CA GLU A 36 7.17 -1.89 -17.37
C GLU A 36 7.99 -1.32 -16.21
N ILE A 37 7.48 -1.43 -15.00
CA ILE A 37 8.20 -1.04 -13.77
C ILE A 37 9.49 -1.85 -13.57
N THR A 38 9.52 -3.08 -14.07
CA THR A 38 10.68 -3.96 -14.01
C THR A 38 11.89 -3.38 -14.73
N ASP A 39 11.71 -2.56 -15.76
CA ASP A 39 12.82 -1.90 -16.44
C ASP A 39 13.49 -0.85 -15.56
N ILE A 40 12.71 -0.15 -14.75
CA ILE A 40 13.23 0.77 -13.72
C ILE A 40 14.00 -0.01 -12.66
N LEU A 41 13.45 -1.11 -12.16
CA LEU A 41 14.12 -1.95 -11.17
C LEU A 41 15.44 -2.50 -11.71
N ASN A 42 15.46 -2.97 -12.95
CA ASN A 42 16.69 -3.43 -13.61
C ASN A 42 17.73 -2.32 -13.76
N PHE A 43 17.29 -1.08 -14.03
CA PHE A 43 18.19 0.05 -14.07
C PHE A 43 18.87 0.29 -12.72
N TYR A 44 18.10 0.31 -11.61
CA TYR A 44 18.66 0.46 -10.27
C TYR A 44 19.54 -0.72 -9.88
N ASN A 45 19.16 -1.94 -10.24
CA ASN A 45 19.94 -3.15 -9.98
C ASN A 45 21.30 -3.12 -10.69
N ASN A 46 21.30 -2.76 -11.96
CA ASN A 46 22.54 -2.67 -12.77
C ASN A 46 23.52 -1.59 -12.27
N ASN A 47 23.00 -0.59 -11.55
CA ASN A 47 23.79 0.46 -10.92
C ASN A 47 24.14 0.17 -9.44
N GLY A 48 23.81 -1.02 -8.93
CA GLY A 48 24.08 -1.42 -7.54
C GLY A 48 23.27 -0.68 -6.48
N ASN A 49 22.14 -0.06 -6.87
CA ASN A 49 21.30 0.79 -6.02
C ASN A 49 19.89 0.22 -5.82
N LEU A 50 19.68 -1.06 -6.07
CA LEU A 50 18.42 -1.74 -5.76
C LEU A 50 18.54 -2.46 -4.42
N TYR A 51 17.64 -2.12 -3.52
CA TYR A 51 17.49 -2.77 -2.22
C TYR A 51 16.11 -3.39 -2.13
N TYR A 52 15.94 -4.41 -1.30
CA TYR A 52 14.64 -5.02 -1.05
C TYR A 52 14.49 -5.33 0.44
N GLU A 53 13.23 -5.29 0.89
CA GLU A 53 12.82 -5.74 2.20
C GLU A 53 11.85 -6.91 2.05
N GLN A 54 12.03 -7.96 2.82
CA GLN A 54 11.09 -9.07 2.86
C GLN A 54 9.93 -8.73 3.77
N ILE A 55 8.71 -8.88 3.28
CA ILE A 55 7.52 -8.81 4.11
C ILE A 55 7.57 -9.98 5.11
N GLY A 56 7.60 -9.66 6.41
CA GLY A 56 7.74 -10.65 7.47
C GLY A 56 6.54 -11.58 7.60
N ARG A 57 6.72 -12.64 8.38
CA ARG A 57 5.63 -13.58 8.72
C ARG A 57 4.49 -12.83 9.42
N GLY A 58 3.28 -13.11 9.02
CA GLY A 58 2.09 -12.43 9.55
C GLY A 58 1.62 -11.23 8.73
N ALA A 59 2.43 -10.72 7.82
CA ALA A 59 1.95 -9.78 6.82
C ALA A 59 1.22 -10.54 5.70
N ILE A 60 0.14 -9.96 5.22
CA ILE A 60 -0.66 -10.52 4.13
C ILE A 60 -0.56 -9.57 2.95
N TRP A 61 -0.18 -10.13 1.82
CA TRP A 61 -0.27 -9.46 0.53
C TRP A 61 -1.36 -10.14 -0.30
N SER A 62 -2.25 -9.35 -0.87
CA SER A 62 -3.30 -9.83 -1.74
C SER A 62 -3.44 -8.93 -2.96
N ASP A 63 -3.57 -9.52 -4.13
CA ASP A 63 -3.93 -8.81 -5.34
C ASP A 63 -5.45 -8.57 -5.36
N ALA A 64 -5.87 -7.37 -5.71
CA ALA A 64 -7.28 -6.97 -5.82
C ALA A 64 -7.67 -6.63 -7.28
N GLY A 65 -6.96 -7.19 -8.24
CA GLY A 65 -7.15 -6.91 -9.66
C GLY A 65 -8.44 -7.47 -10.25
N LYS A 66 -9.12 -8.39 -9.59
CA LYS A 66 -10.40 -8.96 -10.00
C LYS A 66 -11.47 -8.68 -8.96
N ILE A 67 -12.75 -8.68 -9.39
CA ILE A 67 -13.89 -8.46 -8.49
C ILE A 67 -13.94 -9.49 -7.37
N GLU A 68 -13.65 -10.75 -7.67
CA GLU A 68 -13.61 -11.83 -6.69
C GLU A 68 -12.53 -11.58 -5.62
N ASP A 69 -11.34 -11.18 -6.05
CA ASP A 69 -10.21 -10.86 -5.16
C ASP A 69 -10.55 -9.66 -4.26
N MET A 70 -11.20 -8.62 -4.80
CA MET A 70 -11.70 -7.49 -4.01
C MET A 70 -12.67 -7.93 -2.92
N THR A 71 -13.58 -8.84 -3.24
CA THR A 71 -14.56 -9.37 -2.26
C THR A 71 -13.85 -10.12 -1.15
N ASN A 72 -12.88 -10.96 -1.48
CA ASN A 72 -12.08 -11.71 -0.53
C ASN A 72 -11.28 -10.79 0.39
N VAL A 73 -10.61 -9.78 -0.17
CA VAL A 73 -9.85 -8.78 0.60
C VAL A 73 -10.77 -7.98 1.52
N SER A 74 -11.94 -7.55 1.04
CA SER A 74 -12.92 -6.81 1.85
C SER A 74 -13.42 -7.63 3.02
N SER A 75 -13.73 -8.90 2.80
CA SER A 75 -14.18 -9.83 3.86
C SER A 75 -13.06 -10.07 4.87
N PHE A 76 -11.83 -10.20 4.42
CA PHE A 76 -10.67 -10.33 5.30
C PHE A 76 -10.47 -9.10 6.18
N VAL A 77 -10.46 -7.90 5.58
CA VAL A 77 -10.34 -6.62 6.30
C VAL A 77 -11.44 -6.49 7.34
N GLN A 78 -12.69 -6.73 6.96
CA GLN A 78 -13.85 -6.69 7.88
C GLN A 78 -13.65 -7.64 9.07
N SER A 79 -13.17 -8.84 8.82
CA SER A 79 -12.94 -9.84 9.87
C SER A 79 -11.87 -9.40 10.85
N VAL A 80 -10.75 -8.87 10.35
CA VAL A 80 -9.66 -8.37 11.19
C VAL A 80 -10.12 -7.17 12.02
N GLU A 81 -10.78 -6.19 11.41
CA GLU A 81 -11.30 -5.02 12.10
C GLU A 81 -12.28 -5.39 13.21
N LYS A 82 -13.15 -6.36 12.93
CA LYS A 82 -14.15 -6.83 13.91
C LYS A 82 -13.51 -7.54 15.11
N VAL A 83 -12.51 -8.40 14.85
CA VAL A 83 -11.84 -9.18 15.90
C VAL A 83 -10.92 -8.30 16.75
N GLN A 84 -10.21 -7.39 16.14
CA GLN A 84 -9.23 -6.55 16.82
C GLN A 84 -9.79 -5.22 17.30
N SER A 85 -11.02 -4.86 16.90
CA SER A 85 -11.66 -3.58 17.20
C SER A 85 -10.83 -2.36 16.77
N ILE A 86 -10.09 -2.51 15.67
CA ILE A 86 -9.28 -1.45 15.05
C ILE A 86 -9.76 -1.18 13.61
N LYS A 87 -9.37 -0.05 13.06
CA LYS A 87 -9.57 0.25 11.64
C LYS A 87 -8.26 0.09 10.88
N ILE A 88 -8.25 -0.77 9.84
CA ILE A 88 -7.08 -0.91 8.97
C ILE A 88 -6.92 0.39 8.16
N ALA A 89 -5.68 0.89 8.11
CA ALA A 89 -5.31 2.11 7.39
C ALA A 89 -6.12 3.36 7.82
N CYS A 90 -6.52 3.46 9.09
CA CYS A 90 -7.12 4.69 9.63
C CYS A 90 -6.11 5.82 9.60
N LEU A 91 -6.26 6.74 8.65
CA LEU A 91 -5.29 7.83 8.41
C LEU A 91 -5.17 8.76 9.61
N GLU A 92 -6.28 9.05 10.29
CA GLU A 92 -6.32 9.90 11.48
C GLU A 92 -5.57 9.26 12.65
N GLU A 93 -5.75 7.97 12.88
CA GLU A 93 -5.05 7.23 13.94
C GLU A 93 -3.54 7.23 13.67
N ILE A 94 -3.14 6.90 12.44
CA ILE A 94 -1.74 6.91 12.02
C ILE A 94 -1.13 8.31 12.18
N ALA A 95 -1.83 9.34 11.72
CA ALA A 95 -1.36 10.73 11.81
C ALA A 95 -1.28 11.24 13.27
N LEU A 96 -2.22 10.80 14.11
CA LEU A 96 -2.20 11.12 15.54
C LEU A 96 -1.02 10.43 16.24
N ALA A 97 -0.81 9.13 15.98
CA ALA A 97 0.32 8.36 16.53
C ALA A 97 1.68 8.93 16.08
N LYS A 98 1.77 9.41 14.84
CA LYS A 98 2.96 10.08 14.30
C LYS A 98 3.09 11.55 14.73
N LYS A 99 2.14 12.08 15.51
CA LYS A 99 2.10 13.49 15.94
C LYS A 99 2.04 14.51 14.79
N TRP A 100 1.54 14.10 13.63
CA TRP A 100 1.30 14.99 12.49
C TRP A 100 0.04 15.81 12.68
N ILE A 101 -0.92 15.29 13.45
CA ILE A 101 -2.14 15.97 13.87
C ILE A 101 -2.32 15.84 15.38
N ASN A 102 -3.27 16.59 15.93
CA ASN A 102 -3.63 16.55 17.34
C ASN A 102 -5.12 16.19 17.52
N LYS A 103 -5.54 15.97 18.77
CA LYS A 103 -6.93 15.62 19.11
C LYS A 103 -7.96 16.67 18.64
N LYS A 104 -7.59 17.96 18.56
CA LYS A 104 -8.49 18.99 18.04
C LYS A 104 -8.80 18.74 16.55
N THR A 105 -7.83 18.26 15.77
CA THR A 105 -8.04 17.89 14.38
C THR A 105 -8.96 16.66 14.28
N ILE A 106 -8.79 15.66 15.14
CA ILE A 106 -9.67 14.50 15.21
C ILE A 106 -11.13 14.94 15.46
N LEU A 107 -11.38 15.80 16.43
CA LEU A 107 -12.73 16.32 16.71
C LEU A 107 -13.32 17.05 15.50
N LYS A 108 -12.53 17.83 14.77
CA LYS A 108 -12.97 18.47 13.53
C LYS A 108 -13.35 17.44 12.46
N ASN A 109 -12.56 16.38 12.32
CA ASN A 109 -12.85 15.31 11.34
C ASN A 109 -14.10 14.51 11.73
N ILE A 110 -14.31 14.23 13.01
CA ILE A 110 -15.55 13.60 13.51
C ILE A 110 -16.78 14.43 13.11
N ASN A 111 -16.73 15.74 13.30
CA ASN A 111 -17.82 16.63 12.90
C ASN A 111 -18.02 16.65 11.37
N PHE A 112 -16.94 16.55 10.60
CA PHE A 112 -17.01 16.50 9.14
C PHE A 112 -17.65 15.21 8.63
N TYR A 113 -17.27 14.05 9.19
CA TYR A 113 -17.84 12.75 8.81
C TYR A 113 -19.26 12.54 9.32
N GLY A 114 -19.68 13.28 10.35
CA GLY A 114 -21.00 13.15 10.95
C GLY A 114 -21.19 11.83 11.75
N ASN A 115 -22.42 11.37 11.84
CA ASN A 115 -22.75 10.17 12.61
C ASN A 115 -22.58 8.91 11.76
N CYS A 116 -21.43 8.24 11.89
CA CYS A 116 -21.12 6.99 11.22
C CYS A 116 -20.16 6.13 12.07
N ASP A 117 -19.98 4.87 11.71
CA ASP A 117 -19.11 3.94 12.44
C ASP A 117 -17.66 4.43 12.50
N TYR A 118 -17.18 5.05 11.43
CA TYR A 118 -15.84 5.61 11.40
C TYR A 118 -15.66 6.74 12.40
N SER A 119 -16.62 7.68 12.47
CA SER A 119 -16.63 8.75 13.48
C SER A 119 -16.70 8.20 14.90
N ASN A 120 -17.46 7.13 15.12
CA ASN A 120 -17.55 6.48 16.43
C ASN A 120 -16.21 5.84 16.81
N TYR A 121 -15.49 5.27 15.86
CA TYR A 121 -14.13 4.78 16.09
C TYR A 121 -13.19 5.91 16.48
N LEU A 122 -13.18 7.03 15.72
CA LEU A 122 -12.31 8.18 15.99
C LEU A 122 -12.53 8.82 17.37
N LYS A 123 -13.74 8.71 17.96
CA LYS A 123 -14.02 9.20 19.30
C LYS A 123 -13.24 8.48 20.40
N ASN A 124 -12.78 7.25 20.11
CA ASN A 124 -12.06 6.39 21.06
C ASN A 124 -10.52 6.58 20.97
N LEU A 125 -10.03 7.40 20.04
CA LEU A 125 -8.61 7.75 19.93
C LEU A 125 -8.24 8.89 20.88
#